data_a97a2ed56c8e581db1852c6a94a3b581
#
_entry.id   a97a2ed56c8e581db1852c6a94a3b581
#
_cell.length_a   1.000
_cell.length_b   1.000
_cell.length_c   1.000
_cell.angle_alpha   90.00
_cell.angle_beta   90.00
_cell.angle_gamma   90.00
#
_symmetry.space_group_name_H-M   'P 1'
#
loop_
_entity.id
_entity.type
_entity.pdbx_description
1 polymer ?
#
loop_
_entity_poly.entity_id
_entity_poly.type
_entity_poly.pdbx_seq_one_letter_code
_entity_poly.pdbx_strand_id
1 'polypeptide(L)'
;MEHLSRGMQQKVSLARALLTSPVLLLLDEPTTGLDPRSKLEVQDFIREVRTLHDATILLCTHDMVEAEMLAERVGILDRGELKFLEPVDEVKARFGVETLEEAFFAATGRSFEEETEEDRDREVMA
;
A
#
# COMPACT_ATOMS: atom_id res chain seq x y z
N MET A 1 -17.08 19.80 0.85
CA MET A 1 -15.77 19.23 1.15
C MET A 1 -14.60 20.23 1.10
N GLU A 2 -14.88 21.49 0.78
CA GLU A 2 -13.84 22.52 0.60
C GLU A 2 -13.05 22.87 1.87
N HIS A 3 -13.60 22.58 3.05
CA HIS A 3 -12.97 22.89 4.34
C HIS A 3 -12.32 21.68 5.04
N LEU A 4 -12.33 20.51 4.41
CA LEU A 4 -11.73 19.31 4.98
C LEU A 4 -10.25 19.18 4.55
N SER A 5 -9.40 18.76 5.50
CA SER A 5 -8.04 18.35 5.16
C SER A 5 -8.05 17.13 4.22
N ARG A 6 -6.94 16.88 3.53
CA ARG A 6 -6.80 15.69 2.67
C ARG A 6 -7.02 14.38 3.46
N GLY A 7 -6.52 14.32 4.69
CA GLY A 7 -6.73 13.16 5.56
C GLY A 7 -8.19 12.96 5.93
N MET A 8 -8.92 14.04 6.22
CA MET A 8 -10.36 13.99 6.48
C MET A 8 -11.14 13.59 5.23
N GLN A 9 -10.79 14.12 4.07
CA GLN A 9 -11.39 13.73 2.79
C GLN A 9 -11.18 12.24 2.50
N GLN A 10 -10.00 11.73 2.80
CA GLN A 10 -9.67 10.31 2.63
C GLN A 10 -10.49 9.42 3.56
N LYS A 11 -10.65 9.81 4.83
CA LYS A 11 -11.53 9.10 5.77
C LYS A 11 -12.99 9.09 5.33
N VAL A 12 -13.50 10.21 4.82
CA VAL A 12 -14.87 10.30 4.27
C VAL A 12 -15.02 9.40 3.06
N SER A 13 -14.04 9.35 2.17
CA SER A 13 -14.03 8.45 1.01
C SER A 13 -14.07 6.98 1.42
N LEU A 14 -13.26 6.59 2.41
CA LEU A 14 -13.27 5.23 2.97
C LEU A 14 -14.61 4.89 3.63
N ALA A 15 -15.17 5.80 4.41
CA ALA A 15 -16.47 5.62 5.04
C ALA A 15 -17.59 5.44 4.00
N ARG A 16 -17.56 6.21 2.92
CA ARG A 16 -18.49 6.07 1.79
C ARG A 16 -18.40 4.69 1.16
N ALA A 17 -17.19 4.19 0.91
CA ALA A 17 -16.98 2.85 0.35
C ALA A 17 -17.57 1.75 1.24
N LEU A 18 -17.58 1.95 2.57
CA LEU A 18 -18.12 0.99 3.53
C LEU A 18 -19.65 0.97 3.62
N LEU A 19 -20.34 1.98 3.11
CA LEU A 19 -21.82 2.05 3.17
C LEU A 19 -22.51 0.88 2.49
N THR A 20 -21.88 0.26 1.51
CA THR A 20 -22.39 -0.90 0.78
C THR A 20 -22.02 -2.23 1.44
N SER A 21 -21.36 -2.21 2.56
CA SER A 21 -20.84 -3.43 3.23
C SER A 21 -20.07 -4.35 2.27
N PRO A 22 -19.01 -3.87 1.60
CA PRO A 22 -18.34 -4.63 0.55
C PRO A 22 -17.63 -5.87 1.11
N VAL A 23 -17.59 -6.93 0.31
CA VAL A 23 -16.79 -8.13 0.57
C VAL A 23 -15.30 -7.85 0.27
N LEU A 24 -15.04 -7.03 -0.72
CA LEU A 24 -13.70 -6.62 -1.15
C LEU A 24 -13.60 -5.10 -1.20
N LEU A 25 -12.63 -4.55 -0.52
CA LEU A 25 -12.30 -3.13 -0.54
C LEU A 25 -10.95 -2.93 -1.23
N LEU A 26 -10.95 -2.13 -2.30
CA LEU A 26 -9.74 -1.80 -3.05
C LEU A 26 -9.26 -0.40 -2.66
N LEU A 27 -8.05 -0.32 -2.13
CA LEU A 27 -7.42 0.93 -1.73
C LEU A 27 -6.15 1.16 -2.56
N ASP A 28 -6.14 2.23 -3.33
CA ASP A 28 -5.02 2.60 -4.19
C ASP A 28 -4.35 3.85 -3.64
N GLU A 29 -3.11 3.70 -3.17
CA GLU A 29 -2.31 4.78 -2.61
C GLU A 29 -3.06 5.63 -1.57
N PRO A 30 -3.67 5.01 -0.52
CA PRO A 30 -4.61 5.73 0.33
C PRO A 30 -3.99 6.81 1.21
N THR A 31 -2.68 6.81 1.41
CA THR A 31 -1.97 7.78 2.25
C THR A 31 -1.04 8.71 1.48
N THR A 32 -0.98 8.58 0.17
CA THR A 32 -0.12 9.42 -0.68
C THR A 32 -0.52 10.90 -0.57
N GLY A 33 0.47 11.75 -0.36
CA GLY A 33 0.28 13.20 -0.27
C GLY A 33 -0.25 13.68 1.08
N LEU A 34 -0.42 12.80 2.07
CA LEU A 34 -0.83 13.18 3.41
C LEU A 34 0.39 13.55 4.28
N ASP A 35 0.19 14.50 5.19
CA ASP A 35 1.16 14.78 6.24
C ASP A 35 1.30 13.56 7.20
N PRO A 36 2.38 13.46 7.99
CA PRO A 36 2.64 12.28 8.82
C PRO A 36 1.51 11.95 9.80
N ARG A 37 0.88 12.96 10.38
CA ARG A 37 -0.24 12.78 11.32
C ARG A 37 -1.48 12.22 10.64
N SER A 38 -1.88 12.84 9.53
CA SER A 38 -3.02 12.38 8.73
C SER A 38 -2.80 10.97 8.19
N LYS A 39 -1.58 10.68 7.78
CA LYS A 39 -1.18 9.34 7.32
C LYS A 39 -1.41 8.28 8.40
N LEU A 40 -0.95 8.53 9.63
CA LEU A 40 -1.17 7.61 10.75
C LEU A 40 -2.66 7.43 11.06
N GLU A 41 -3.44 8.52 11.03
CA GLU A 41 -4.88 8.45 11.26
C GLU A 41 -5.61 7.60 10.22
N VAL A 42 -5.25 7.73 8.95
CA VAL A 42 -5.82 6.90 7.86
C VAL A 42 -5.39 5.45 8.01
N GLN A 43 -4.14 5.19 8.34
CA GLN A 43 -3.64 3.83 8.59
C GLN A 43 -4.36 3.16 9.76
N ASP A 44 -4.58 3.87 10.84
CA ASP A 44 -5.35 3.37 12.00
C ASP A 44 -6.80 3.09 11.61
N PHE A 45 -7.40 3.93 10.79
CA PHE A 45 -8.75 3.72 10.28
C PHE A 45 -8.84 2.46 9.41
N ILE A 46 -7.86 2.21 8.54
CA ILE A 46 -7.78 0.97 7.74
C ILE A 46 -7.70 -0.26 8.65
N ARG A 47 -6.91 -0.21 9.72
CA ARG A 47 -6.84 -1.29 10.70
C ARG A 47 -8.16 -1.55 11.40
N GLU A 48 -8.87 -0.48 11.79
CA GLU A 48 -10.19 -0.59 12.40
C GLU A 48 -11.21 -1.24 11.45
N VAL A 49 -11.22 -0.82 10.19
CA VAL A 49 -12.06 -1.41 9.16
C VAL A 49 -11.79 -2.90 9.02
N ARG A 50 -10.54 -3.30 8.97
CA ARG A 50 -10.15 -4.71 8.89
C ARG A 50 -10.63 -5.52 10.11
N THR A 51 -10.57 -4.94 11.30
CA THR A 51 -10.96 -5.61 12.55
C THR A 51 -12.47 -5.70 12.72
N LEU A 52 -13.21 -4.63 12.35
CA LEU A 52 -14.65 -4.50 12.61
C LEU A 52 -15.53 -4.98 11.47
N HIS A 53 -15.00 -5.06 10.26
CA HIS A 53 -15.73 -5.48 9.06
C HIS A 53 -15.14 -6.76 8.48
N ASP A 54 -16.01 -7.66 8.05
CA ASP A 54 -15.61 -8.93 7.41
C ASP A 54 -15.33 -8.72 5.91
N ALA A 55 -14.45 -7.77 5.63
CA ALA A 55 -14.03 -7.43 4.26
C ALA A 55 -12.57 -7.82 4.03
N THR A 56 -12.30 -8.29 2.81
CA THR A 56 -10.93 -8.43 2.32
C THR A 56 -10.47 -7.08 1.79
N ILE A 57 -9.29 -6.65 2.19
CA ILE A 57 -8.70 -5.39 1.73
C ILE A 57 -7.53 -5.69 0.79
N LEU A 58 -7.59 -5.17 -0.42
CA LEU A 58 -6.46 -5.14 -1.34
C LEU A 58 -5.90 -3.71 -1.35
N LEU A 59 -4.69 -3.58 -0.82
CA LEU A 59 -3.99 -2.31 -0.70
C LEU A 59 -2.88 -2.24 -1.75
N CYS A 60 -2.92 -1.22 -2.60
CA CYS A 60 -1.81 -0.88 -3.49
C CYS A 60 -1.06 0.31 -2.92
N THR A 61 0.21 0.15 -2.68
CA THR A 61 1.06 1.21 -2.13
C THR A 61 2.51 1.01 -2.59
N HIS A 62 3.23 2.12 -2.74
CA HIS A 62 4.69 2.11 -2.92
C HIS A 62 5.44 2.37 -1.61
N ASP A 63 4.71 2.61 -0.54
CA ASP A 63 5.28 2.78 0.79
C ASP A 63 5.48 1.40 1.45
N MET A 64 6.71 0.93 1.45
CA MET A 64 7.05 -0.40 1.96
C MET A 64 6.85 -0.51 3.47
N VAL A 65 7.02 0.58 4.21
CA VAL A 65 6.74 0.62 5.66
C VAL A 65 5.25 0.46 5.92
N GLU A 66 4.42 1.14 5.14
CA GLU A 66 2.96 1.01 5.21
C GLU A 66 2.52 -0.42 4.88
N ALA A 67 3.05 -1.01 3.83
CA ALA A 67 2.75 -2.38 3.44
C ALA A 67 3.10 -3.37 4.56
N GLU A 68 4.30 -3.26 5.14
CA GLU A 68 4.72 -4.09 6.28
C GLU A 68 3.77 -3.99 7.46
N MET A 69 3.32 -2.77 7.74
CA MET A 69 2.53 -2.46 8.92
C MET A 69 1.08 -2.91 8.80
N LEU A 70 0.51 -2.85 7.59
CA LEU A 70 -0.92 -3.09 7.37
C LEU A 70 -1.24 -4.46 6.77
N ALA A 71 -0.34 -5.05 6.00
CA ALA A 71 -0.62 -6.25 5.24
C ALA A 71 -0.26 -7.53 5.98
N GLU A 72 -1.05 -8.57 5.78
CA GLU A 72 -0.73 -9.95 6.19
C GLU A 72 0.11 -10.63 5.12
N ARG A 73 -0.28 -10.43 3.86
CA ARG A 73 0.40 -10.97 2.67
C ARG A 73 0.81 -9.81 1.77
N VAL A 74 1.90 -9.99 1.09
CA VAL A 74 2.41 -8.99 0.16
C VAL A 74 2.72 -9.63 -1.19
N GLY A 75 2.32 -8.93 -2.25
CA GLY A 75 2.71 -9.24 -3.62
C GLY A 75 3.59 -8.13 -4.15
N ILE A 76 4.64 -8.48 -4.85
CA ILE A 76 5.49 -7.50 -5.54
C ILE A 76 5.31 -7.63 -7.04
N LEU A 77 4.89 -6.52 -7.64
CA LEU A 77 4.83 -6.38 -9.09
C LEU A 77 6.08 -5.64 -9.57
N ASP A 78 6.74 -6.22 -10.53
CA ASP A 78 7.91 -5.65 -11.18
C ASP A 78 7.78 -5.83 -12.69
N ARG A 79 7.71 -4.74 -13.43
CA ARG A 79 7.61 -4.73 -14.90
C ARG A 79 6.49 -5.62 -15.46
N GLY A 80 5.32 -5.54 -14.83
CA GLY A 80 4.14 -6.30 -15.23
C GLY A 80 4.14 -7.76 -14.78
N GLU A 81 5.12 -8.19 -14.01
CA GLU A 81 5.20 -9.54 -13.46
C GLU A 81 5.02 -9.57 -11.96
N LEU A 82 4.21 -10.50 -11.47
CA LEU A 82 4.09 -10.79 -10.05
C LEU A 82 5.27 -11.67 -9.63
N LYS A 83 6.22 -11.09 -8.91
CA LYS A 83 7.44 -11.81 -8.48
C LYS A 83 7.16 -12.82 -7.37
N PHE A 84 6.30 -12.46 -6.44
CA PHE A 84 5.82 -13.36 -5.38
C PHE A 84 4.55 -12.81 -4.76
N LEU A 85 3.83 -13.68 -4.05
CA LEU A 85 2.67 -13.36 -3.22
C LEU A 85 2.70 -14.28 -2.00
N GLU A 86 3.20 -13.78 -0.88
CA GLU A 86 3.48 -14.57 0.31
C GLU A 86 3.19 -13.75 1.58
N PRO A 87 3.05 -14.39 2.75
CA PRO A 87 3.03 -13.67 4.01
C PRO A 87 4.28 -12.81 4.19
N VAL A 88 4.12 -11.64 4.80
CA VAL A 88 5.20 -10.66 4.98
C VAL A 88 6.42 -11.28 5.65
N ASP A 89 6.22 -12.03 6.72
CA ASP A 89 7.32 -12.66 7.46
C ASP A 89 8.06 -13.72 6.64
N GLU A 90 7.34 -14.45 5.80
CA GLU A 90 7.95 -15.44 4.91
C GLU A 90 8.81 -14.80 3.83
N VAL A 91 8.37 -13.67 3.28
CA VAL A 91 9.15 -12.89 2.31
C VAL A 91 10.46 -12.43 2.93
N LYS A 92 10.40 -11.85 4.12
CA LYS A 92 11.59 -11.39 4.84
C LYS A 92 12.56 -12.55 5.14
N ALA A 93 12.03 -13.67 5.59
CA ALA A 93 12.83 -14.87 5.86
C ALA A 93 13.48 -15.45 4.60
N ARG A 94 12.74 -15.48 3.48
CA ARG A 94 13.22 -15.99 2.19
C ARG A 94 14.44 -15.24 1.67
N PHE A 95 14.45 -13.92 1.80
CA PHE A 95 15.56 -13.08 1.36
C PHE A 95 16.60 -12.81 2.44
N GLY A 96 16.36 -13.28 3.68
CA GLY A 96 17.27 -13.05 4.79
C GLY A 96 17.39 -11.58 5.18
N VAL A 97 16.31 -10.82 5.09
CA VAL A 97 16.26 -9.38 5.31
C VAL A 97 15.29 -9.02 6.45
N GLU A 98 15.38 -7.79 6.94
CA GLU A 98 14.54 -7.31 8.04
C GLU A 98 13.38 -6.42 7.58
N THR A 99 13.43 -5.89 6.36
CA THR A 99 12.41 -5.00 5.82
C THR A 99 11.91 -5.46 4.45
N LEU A 100 10.67 -5.08 4.10
CA LEU A 100 10.14 -5.32 2.74
C LEU A 100 10.90 -4.54 1.67
N GLU A 101 11.41 -3.36 2.00
CA GLU A 101 12.23 -2.58 1.07
C GLU A 101 13.50 -3.33 0.67
N GLU A 102 14.18 -3.93 1.63
CA GLU A 102 15.34 -4.79 1.37
C GLU A 102 14.96 -6.02 0.56
N ALA A 103 13.80 -6.63 0.85
CA ALA A 103 13.29 -7.76 0.09
C ALA A 103 12.98 -7.38 -1.36
N PHE A 104 12.38 -6.21 -1.57
CA PHE A 104 12.13 -5.69 -2.93
C PHE A 104 13.44 -5.51 -3.70
N PHE A 105 14.42 -4.88 -3.08
CA PHE A 105 15.75 -4.71 -3.68
C PHE A 105 16.41 -6.05 -4.01
N ALA A 106 16.35 -7.01 -3.11
CA ALA A 106 16.91 -8.35 -3.33
C ALA A 106 16.22 -9.09 -4.49
N ALA A 107 14.90 -8.93 -4.62
CA ALA A 107 14.11 -9.59 -5.66
C ALA A 107 14.27 -8.96 -7.05
N THR A 108 14.45 -7.65 -7.12
CA THR A 108 14.45 -6.88 -8.38
C THR A 108 15.82 -6.34 -8.77
N GLY A 109 16.76 -6.23 -7.82
CA GLY A 109 18.05 -5.60 -8.00
C GLY A 109 18.01 -4.07 -8.06
N ARG A 110 16.86 -3.45 -7.72
CA ARG A 110 16.65 -2.00 -7.78
C ARG A 110 15.88 -1.51 -6.56
N SER A 111 16.07 -0.24 -6.18
CA SER A 111 15.17 0.39 -5.21
C SER A 111 13.84 0.73 -5.89
N PHE A 112 12.79 0.82 -5.11
CA PHE A 112 11.47 1.18 -5.63
C PHE A 112 11.46 2.59 -6.23
N GLU A 113 12.25 3.49 -5.67
CA GLU A 113 12.38 4.87 -6.16
C GLU A 113 12.99 4.91 -7.56
N GLU A 114 14.05 4.13 -7.80
CA GLU A 114 14.68 4.02 -9.12
C GLU A 114 13.71 3.48 -10.18
N GLU A 115 12.91 2.50 -9.81
CA GLU A 115 11.91 1.93 -10.70
C GLU A 115 10.83 2.94 -11.07
N THR A 116 10.36 3.71 -10.11
CA THR A 116 9.34 4.74 -10.35
C THR A 116 9.86 5.84 -11.29
N GLU A 117 11.12 6.20 -11.19
CA GLU A 117 11.76 7.16 -12.09
C GLU A 117 11.88 6.59 -13.52
N GLU A 118 12.33 5.35 -13.67
CA GLU A 118 12.41 4.69 -14.97
C GLU A 118 11.04 4.59 -15.66
N ASP A 119 10.00 4.27 -14.92
CA ASP A 119 8.65 4.16 -15.44
C ASP A 119 8.09 5.53 -15.88
N ARG A 120 8.36 6.58 -15.13
CA ARG A 120 8.01 7.96 -15.52
C ARG A 120 8.71 8.39 -16.78
N ASP A 121 9.99 8.08 -16.91
CA ASP A 121 10.77 8.41 -18.10
C ASP A 121 10.25 7.68 -19.34
N ARG A 122 9.81 6.43 -19.19
CA ARG A 122 9.16 5.67 -20.27
C ARG A 122 7.84 6.29 -20.71
N GLU A 123 7.01 6.72 -19.77
CA GLU A 123 5.74 7.37 -20.07
C GLU A 123 5.93 8.70 -20.80
N VAL A 124 6.95 9.47 -20.43
CA VAL A 124 7.30 10.74 -21.10
C VAL A 124 7.85 10.51 -22.49
N MET A 125 8.57 9.40 -22.75
CA MET A 125 9.17 9.08 -24.04
C MET A 125 8.23 8.34 -25.00
N ALA A 126 7.13 7.84 -24.50
CA ALA A 126 6.09 7.21 -25.31
C ALA A 126 5.09 8.24 -25.82
#